data_999313b21e09de87772caac732a9fe3b
#
_entry.id   999313b21e09de87772caac732a9fe3b
#
_cell.length_a   1.000
_cell.length_b   1.000
_cell.length_c   1.000
_cell.angle_alpha   90.00
_cell.angle_beta   90.00
_cell.angle_gamma   90.00
#
_symmetry.space_group_name_H-M   'P 1'
#
loop_
_entity.id
_entity.type
_entity.pdbx_description
1 polymer ?
#
loop_
_entity_poly.entity_id
_entity_poly.type
_entity_poly.pdbx_seq_one_letter_code
_entity_poly.pdbx_strand_id
1 'polypeptide(L)'
;MLKFENVSYSYPGSDAALENINFEIKEGEQVGLIGANGAGKSTLMKAALGLITAQGNITACGLPMTQSNLPQIRRKLGFVLQNSDNQMFMPTVYEDMIFGPMNYGLSAEEAEQLTDETLALLGLSHLKHRHNHKMSGGEKRMAAIAVTLAMKPELMLMDEPSSSLDPKNRRILINTLKKLPVTKIIASHDLDMILEICDRVILVDCGKIAADGPAGEILRNKELLEAHSLELPFCLAGPVGV
;
A
#
# COMPACT_ATOMS: atom_id res chain seq x y z
N MET A 1 9.78 -6.03 -10.29
CA MET A 1 8.54 -5.20 -10.25
C MET A 1 8.82 -3.75 -9.84
N LEU A 2 9.45 -3.49 -8.70
CA LEU A 2 9.90 -2.16 -8.25
C LEU A 2 11.34 -2.25 -7.78
N LYS A 3 12.21 -1.31 -8.21
CA LYS A 3 13.64 -1.31 -7.83
C LYS A 3 14.08 0.10 -7.47
N PHE A 4 14.80 0.22 -6.38
CA PHE A 4 15.47 1.44 -5.90
C PHE A 4 16.97 1.19 -5.89
N GLU A 5 17.75 2.11 -6.50
CA GLU A 5 19.20 2.03 -6.57
C GLU A 5 19.82 3.38 -6.18
N ASN A 6 20.46 3.39 -5.01
CA ASN A 6 21.11 4.58 -4.40
C ASN A 6 20.16 5.79 -4.30
N VAL A 7 18.90 5.55 -3.90
CA VAL A 7 17.88 6.59 -3.89
C VAL A 7 17.97 7.43 -2.64
N SER A 8 18.07 8.75 -2.81
CA SER A 8 18.09 9.74 -1.72
C SER A 8 17.17 10.89 -2.01
N TYR A 9 16.55 11.44 -0.97
CA TYR A 9 15.64 12.57 -1.07
C TYR A 9 15.60 13.40 0.21
N SER A 10 15.59 14.72 0.06
CA SER A 10 15.35 15.67 1.15
C SER A 10 14.24 16.63 0.77
N TYR A 11 13.35 16.94 1.69
CA TYR A 11 12.41 18.04 1.51
C TYR A 11 13.13 19.38 1.61
N PRO A 12 12.64 20.45 0.94
CA PRO A 12 13.25 21.76 1.05
C PRO A 12 13.37 22.22 2.51
N GLY A 13 14.59 22.53 2.95
CA GLY A 13 14.87 23.03 4.30
C GLY A 13 14.82 21.99 5.42
N SER A 14 14.83 20.71 5.11
CA SER A 14 14.86 19.62 6.09
C SER A 14 15.99 18.63 5.83
N ASP A 15 16.30 17.81 6.85
CA ASP A 15 17.22 16.70 6.75
C ASP A 15 16.78 15.66 5.73
N ALA A 16 17.69 14.73 5.39
CA ALA A 16 17.41 13.68 4.44
C ALA A 16 16.24 12.80 4.92
N ALA A 17 15.18 12.77 4.11
CA ALA A 17 14.01 11.91 4.35
C ALA A 17 14.22 10.49 3.83
N LEU A 18 15.10 10.31 2.83
CA LEU A 18 15.61 9.03 2.32
C LEU A 18 17.10 9.18 2.06
N GLU A 19 17.89 8.20 2.49
CA GLU A 19 19.34 8.20 2.32
C GLU A 19 19.83 6.84 1.82
N ASN A 20 20.35 6.83 0.59
CA ASN A 20 20.94 5.65 -0.06
C ASN A 20 20.07 4.39 0.00
N ILE A 21 18.78 4.54 -0.33
CA ILE A 21 17.83 3.42 -0.35
C ILE A 21 18.13 2.49 -1.51
N ASN A 22 18.29 1.20 -1.20
CA ASN A 22 18.55 0.13 -2.16
C ASN A 22 17.69 -1.08 -1.83
N PHE A 23 16.76 -1.46 -2.69
CA PHE A 23 16.00 -2.71 -2.62
C PHE A 23 15.32 -3.03 -3.95
N GLU A 24 14.88 -4.26 -4.10
CA GLU A 24 14.11 -4.72 -5.25
C GLU A 24 12.91 -5.55 -4.78
N ILE A 25 11.74 -5.27 -5.34
CA ILE A 25 10.51 -6.05 -5.16
C ILE A 25 10.26 -6.84 -6.44
N LYS A 26 10.14 -8.14 -6.33
CA LYS A 26 9.84 -9.05 -7.45
C LYS A 26 8.32 -9.18 -7.64
N GLU A 27 7.95 -9.69 -8.80
CA GLU A 27 6.55 -10.00 -9.09
C GLU A 27 6.01 -11.08 -8.12
N GLY A 28 4.80 -10.87 -7.62
CA GLY A 28 4.15 -11.77 -6.67
C GLY A 28 4.55 -11.57 -5.21
N GLU A 29 5.61 -10.81 -4.89
CA GLU A 29 6.02 -10.58 -3.50
C GLU A 29 4.97 -9.75 -2.73
N GLN A 30 4.81 -10.09 -1.46
CA GLN A 30 3.99 -9.38 -0.49
C GLN A 30 4.89 -8.82 0.59
N VAL A 31 5.15 -7.51 0.51
CA VAL A 31 6.18 -6.85 1.32
C VAL A 31 5.57 -5.89 2.32
N GLY A 32 5.92 -6.06 3.60
CA GLY A 32 5.64 -5.11 4.66
C GLY A 32 6.71 -4.03 4.72
N LEU A 33 6.31 -2.76 4.67
CA LEU A 33 7.19 -1.62 4.90
C LEU A 33 6.92 -1.09 6.30
N ILE A 34 7.81 -1.39 7.25
CA ILE A 34 7.64 -1.03 8.65
C ILE A 34 8.66 0.02 9.11
N GLY A 35 8.41 0.63 10.26
CA GLY A 35 9.27 1.64 10.86
C GLY A 35 8.47 2.64 11.68
N ALA A 36 9.11 3.39 12.54
CA ALA A 36 8.48 4.41 13.36
C ALA A 36 7.83 5.54 12.53
N ASN A 37 7.03 6.38 13.18
CA ASN A 37 6.51 7.58 12.54
C ASN A 37 7.66 8.51 12.14
N GLY A 38 7.64 9.02 10.92
CA GLY A 38 8.72 9.85 10.40
C GLY A 38 9.93 9.08 9.84
N ALA A 39 9.95 7.75 9.91
CA ALA A 39 11.08 6.93 9.41
C ALA A 39 11.34 7.06 7.89
N GLY A 40 10.39 7.59 7.10
CA GLY A 40 10.53 7.75 5.65
C GLY A 40 9.60 6.88 4.81
N LYS A 41 8.74 6.04 5.41
CA LYS A 41 7.82 5.12 4.68
C LYS A 41 6.97 5.81 3.62
N SER A 42 6.23 6.86 4.00
CA SER A 42 5.36 7.60 3.06
C SER A 42 6.17 8.36 2.01
N THR A 43 7.39 8.80 2.32
CA THR A 43 8.31 9.42 1.36
C THR A 43 8.79 8.39 0.33
N LEU A 44 9.11 7.18 0.77
CA LEU A 44 9.47 6.07 -0.10
C LEU A 44 8.33 5.71 -1.05
N MET A 45 7.09 5.64 -0.54
CA MET A 45 5.91 5.42 -1.40
C MET A 45 5.68 6.55 -2.40
N LYS A 46 5.85 7.81 -1.99
CA LYS A 46 5.76 8.94 -2.92
C LYS A 46 6.83 8.87 -4.02
N ALA A 47 8.04 8.44 -3.69
CA ALA A 47 9.09 8.22 -4.68
C ALA A 47 8.73 7.08 -5.65
N ALA A 48 8.18 5.96 -5.14
CA ALA A 48 7.70 4.84 -5.95
C ALA A 48 6.56 5.22 -6.92
N LEU A 49 5.75 6.24 -6.56
CA LEU A 49 4.66 6.77 -7.39
C LEU A 49 5.12 7.89 -8.35
N GLY A 50 6.40 8.30 -8.29
CA GLY A 50 6.90 9.47 -9.03
C GLY A 50 6.20 10.77 -8.64
N LEU A 51 5.77 10.91 -7.39
CA LEU A 51 5.20 12.14 -6.82
C LEU A 51 6.27 13.11 -6.33
N ILE A 52 7.48 12.60 -6.11
CA ILE A 52 8.68 13.37 -5.78
C ILE A 52 9.82 12.94 -6.69
N THR A 53 10.72 13.85 -6.99
CA THR A 53 11.92 13.58 -7.79
C THR A 53 13.08 13.34 -6.84
N ALA A 54 13.46 12.08 -6.66
CA ALA A 54 14.59 11.67 -5.84
C ALA A 54 15.88 11.58 -6.66
N GLN A 55 17.03 11.66 -6.00
CA GLN A 55 18.33 11.30 -6.58
C GLN A 55 18.45 9.78 -6.65
N GLY A 56 19.31 9.25 -7.53
CA GLY A 56 19.45 7.82 -7.78
C GLY A 56 18.48 7.31 -8.84
N ASN A 57 18.31 5.99 -8.92
CA ASN A 57 17.49 5.36 -9.96
C ASN A 57 16.32 4.61 -9.34
N ILE A 58 15.12 4.85 -9.87
CA ILE A 58 13.91 4.10 -9.54
C ILE A 58 13.39 3.49 -10.83
N THR A 59 13.12 2.19 -10.81
CA THR A 59 12.45 1.46 -11.90
C THR A 59 11.17 0.84 -11.36
N ALA A 60 10.04 1.08 -12.02
CA ALA A 60 8.75 0.51 -11.66
C ALA A 60 8.09 -0.15 -12.88
N CYS A 61 7.59 -1.38 -12.72
CA CYS A 61 6.95 -2.18 -13.78
C CYS A 61 7.80 -2.25 -15.07
N GLY A 62 9.13 -2.39 -14.89
CA GLY A 62 10.11 -2.49 -15.99
C GLY A 62 10.48 -1.16 -16.65
N LEU A 63 9.97 -0.03 -16.19
CA LEU A 63 10.23 1.29 -16.77
C LEU A 63 10.98 2.19 -15.77
N PRO A 64 12.02 2.94 -16.20
CA PRO A 64 12.67 3.93 -15.36
C PRO A 64 11.69 5.07 -15.02
N MET A 65 11.75 5.55 -13.78
CA MET A 65 10.89 6.61 -13.24
C MET A 65 11.27 7.97 -13.81
N THR A 66 10.83 8.25 -15.03
CA THR A 66 11.04 9.52 -15.74
C THR A 66 9.71 10.17 -16.04
N GLN A 67 9.71 11.48 -16.26
CA GLN A 67 8.49 12.25 -16.57
C GLN A 67 7.74 11.66 -17.78
N SER A 68 8.44 11.18 -18.78
CA SER A 68 7.85 10.56 -19.99
C SER A 68 7.18 9.22 -19.70
N ASN A 69 7.68 8.45 -18.74
CA ASN A 69 7.18 7.12 -18.41
C ASN A 69 6.10 7.11 -17.32
N LEU A 70 5.95 8.22 -16.58
CA LEU A 70 4.96 8.31 -15.48
C LEU A 70 3.53 7.90 -15.88
N PRO A 71 2.98 8.29 -17.04
CA PRO A 71 1.63 7.86 -17.42
C PRO A 71 1.51 6.33 -17.54
N GLN A 72 2.51 5.67 -18.13
CA GLN A 72 2.54 4.21 -18.27
C GLN A 72 2.75 3.51 -16.92
N ILE A 73 3.66 4.01 -16.09
CA ILE A 73 3.91 3.48 -14.75
C ILE A 73 2.63 3.58 -13.89
N ARG A 74 1.99 4.76 -13.85
CA ARG A 74 0.77 4.99 -13.04
C ARG A 74 -0.41 4.15 -13.48
N ARG A 75 -0.48 3.74 -14.74
CA ARG A 75 -1.50 2.80 -15.23
C ARG A 75 -1.34 1.41 -14.60
N LYS A 76 -0.11 1.03 -14.23
CA LYS A 76 0.25 -0.28 -13.67
C LYS A 76 0.36 -0.29 -12.15
N LEU A 77 0.44 0.90 -11.53
CA LEU A 77 0.53 1.06 -10.09
C LEU A 77 -0.84 1.41 -9.50
N GLY A 78 -1.27 0.62 -8.53
CA GLY A 78 -2.40 0.99 -7.67
C GLY A 78 -1.90 1.61 -6.38
N PHE A 79 -2.57 2.66 -5.90
CA PHE A 79 -2.26 3.27 -4.61
C PHE A 79 -3.50 3.40 -3.75
N VAL A 80 -3.44 2.85 -2.54
CA VAL A 80 -4.49 2.99 -1.53
C VAL A 80 -4.00 3.97 -0.48
N LEU A 81 -4.66 5.12 -0.42
CA LEU A 81 -4.34 6.21 0.50
C LEU A 81 -4.69 5.85 1.94
N GLN A 82 -3.94 6.39 2.90
CA GLN A 82 -4.25 6.25 4.34
C GLN A 82 -5.65 6.77 4.69
N ASN A 83 -6.09 7.88 4.10
CA ASN A 83 -7.44 8.40 4.27
C ASN A 83 -8.29 8.10 3.03
N SER A 84 -9.28 7.21 3.18
CA SER A 84 -10.19 6.82 2.10
C SER A 84 -11.08 7.97 1.62
N ASP A 85 -11.37 8.98 2.46
CA ASP A 85 -12.13 10.16 2.05
C ASP A 85 -11.38 11.02 1.01
N ASN A 86 -10.05 10.94 0.98
CA ASN A 86 -9.24 11.63 -0.03
C ASN A 86 -9.13 10.84 -1.34
N GLN A 87 -9.53 9.58 -1.34
CA GLN A 87 -9.48 8.70 -2.51
C GLN A 87 -10.83 8.59 -3.22
N MET A 88 -11.91 8.58 -2.44
CA MET A 88 -13.30 8.47 -2.93
C MET A 88 -13.87 9.88 -3.13
N PHE A 89 -13.93 10.35 -4.37
CA PHE A 89 -14.28 11.75 -4.69
C PHE A 89 -15.56 11.88 -5.54
N MET A 90 -16.06 10.78 -6.12
CA MET A 90 -17.33 10.75 -6.84
C MET A 90 -18.51 10.54 -5.88
N PRO A 91 -19.76 10.83 -6.29
CA PRO A 91 -20.94 10.64 -5.43
C PRO A 91 -21.15 9.21 -4.96
N THR A 92 -20.88 8.21 -5.80
CA THR A 92 -21.11 6.79 -5.55
C THR A 92 -19.88 5.95 -5.80
N VAL A 93 -19.84 4.74 -5.21
CA VAL A 93 -18.78 3.75 -5.44
C VAL A 93 -18.67 3.39 -6.93
N TYR A 94 -19.81 3.21 -7.62
CA TYR A 94 -19.83 2.91 -9.05
C TYR A 94 -19.10 3.97 -9.87
N GLU A 95 -19.40 5.24 -9.63
CA GLU A 95 -18.80 6.35 -10.37
C GLU A 95 -17.29 6.46 -10.10
N ASP A 96 -16.84 6.25 -8.87
CA ASP A 96 -15.40 6.17 -8.55
C ASP A 96 -14.72 4.98 -9.28
N MET A 97 -15.38 3.83 -9.36
CA MET A 97 -14.81 2.62 -9.95
C MET A 97 -14.68 2.69 -11.47
N ILE A 98 -15.63 3.29 -12.17
CA ILE A 98 -15.56 3.43 -13.63
C ILE A 98 -14.65 4.56 -14.08
N PHE A 99 -14.41 5.56 -13.24
CA PHE A 99 -13.65 6.77 -13.58
C PHE A 99 -12.25 6.47 -14.13
N GLY A 100 -11.49 5.66 -13.41
CA GLY A 100 -10.14 5.29 -13.84
C GLY A 100 -10.13 4.47 -15.15
N PRO A 101 -10.82 3.32 -15.21
CA PRO A 101 -10.90 2.50 -16.41
C PRO A 101 -11.33 3.27 -17.67
N MET A 102 -12.35 4.11 -17.58
CA MET A 102 -12.81 4.93 -18.71
C MET A 102 -11.76 5.97 -19.15
N ASN A 103 -11.06 6.60 -18.20
CA ASN A 103 -9.95 7.53 -18.52
C ASN A 103 -8.77 6.85 -19.22
N TYR A 104 -8.64 5.53 -19.06
CA TYR A 104 -7.65 4.71 -19.77
C TYR A 104 -8.20 4.02 -21.02
N GLY A 105 -9.39 4.41 -21.47
CA GLY A 105 -9.96 4.08 -22.79
C GLY A 105 -10.86 2.87 -22.83
N LEU A 106 -11.31 2.33 -21.68
CA LEU A 106 -12.37 1.31 -21.67
C LEU A 106 -13.72 1.97 -22.03
N SER A 107 -14.59 1.21 -22.70
CA SER A 107 -15.99 1.61 -22.89
C SER A 107 -16.76 1.61 -21.57
N ALA A 108 -17.92 2.24 -21.53
CA ALA A 108 -18.77 2.23 -20.33
C ALA A 108 -19.18 0.82 -19.93
N GLU A 109 -19.51 -0.04 -20.92
CA GLU A 109 -19.89 -1.43 -20.70
C GLU A 109 -18.74 -2.26 -20.12
N GLU A 110 -17.52 -2.09 -20.67
CA GLU A 110 -16.31 -2.77 -20.16
C GLU A 110 -15.97 -2.32 -18.74
N ALA A 111 -16.07 -1.02 -18.46
CA ALA A 111 -15.82 -0.46 -17.13
C ALA A 111 -16.86 -0.93 -16.09
N GLU A 112 -18.14 -1.04 -16.49
CA GLU A 112 -19.20 -1.57 -15.64
C GLU A 112 -18.99 -3.06 -15.34
N GLN A 113 -18.70 -3.87 -16.35
CA GLN A 113 -18.41 -5.29 -16.16
C GLN A 113 -17.24 -5.48 -15.18
N LEU A 114 -16.16 -4.74 -15.39
CA LEU A 114 -14.98 -4.78 -14.52
C LEU A 114 -15.31 -4.37 -13.08
N THR A 115 -16.20 -3.39 -12.92
CA THR A 115 -16.70 -2.96 -11.60
C THR A 115 -17.46 -4.09 -10.93
N ASP A 116 -18.37 -4.74 -11.62
CA ASP A 116 -19.18 -5.85 -11.07
C ASP A 116 -18.31 -7.05 -10.69
N GLU A 117 -17.37 -7.44 -11.56
CA GLU A 117 -16.40 -8.50 -11.28
C GLU A 117 -15.56 -8.19 -10.02
N THR A 118 -15.04 -6.95 -9.92
CA THR A 118 -14.20 -6.53 -8.79
C THR A 118 -14.98 -6.47 -7.48
N LEU A 119 -16.18 -5.92 -7.49
CA LEU A 119 -17.06 -5.87 -6.30
C LEU A 119 -17.49 -7.27 -5.86
N ALA A 120 -17.79 -8.16 -6.80
CA ALA A 120 -18.13 -9.55 -6.50
C ALA A 120 -16.94 -10.30 -5.86
N LEU A 121 -15.72 -10.13 -6.41
CA LEU A 121 -14.49 -10.71 -5.88
C LEU A 121 -14.26 -10.32 -4.41
N LEU A 122 -14.57 -9.06 -4.06
CA LEU A 122 -14.39 -8.52 -2.72
C LEU A 122 -15.60 -8.69 -1.79
N GLY A 123 -16.73 -9.23 -2.30
CA GLY A 123 -17.98 -9.35 -1.56
C GLY A 123 -18.68 -8.00 -1.30
N LEU A 124 -18.44 -7.00 -2.15
CA LEU A 124 -18.88 -5.62 -2.00
C LEU A 124 -19.99 -5.21 -2.97
N SER A 125 -20.63 -6.15 -3.69
CA SER A 125 -21.65 -5.84 -4.70
C SER A 125 -22.80 -4.98 -4.16
N HIS A 126 -23.12 -5.10 -2.86
CA HIS A 126 -24.13 -4.29 -2.19
C HIS A 126 -23.77 -2.80 -2.05
N LEU A 127 -22.51 -2.45 -2.27
CA LEU A 127 -22.02 -1.06 -2.19
C LEU A 127 -22.04 -0.34 -3.54
N LYS A 128 -22.26 -1.04 -4.67
CA LYS A 128 -22.12 -0.47 -6.04
C LYS A 128 -22.75 0.92 -6.18
N HIS A 129 -23.98 1.09 -5.75
CA HIS A 129 -24.71 2.37 -5.87
C HIS A 129 -24.80 3.13 -4.54
N ARG A 130 -23.98 2.75 -3.56
CA ARG A 130 -23.93 3.43 -2.26
C ARG A 130 -23.25 4.79 -2.40
N HIS A 131 -23.84 5.82 -1.80
CA HIS A 131 -23.22 7.14 -1.72
C HIS A 131 -22.05 7.11 -0.73
N ASN A 132 -20.93 7.72 -1.11
CA ASN A 132 -19.69 7.73 -0.32
C ASN A 132 -19.89 8.30 1.09
N HIS A 133 -20.70 9.35 1.25
CA HIS A 133 -21.00 9.96 2.54
C HIS A 133 -21.92 9.10 3.45
N LYS A 134 -22.51 8.03 2.93
CA LYS A 134 -23.40 7.11 3.70
C LYS A 134 -22.73 5.80 4.07
N MET A 135 -21.44 5.66 3.80
CA MET A 135 -20.67 4.47 4.14
C MET A 135 -19.95 4.61 5.48
N SER A 136 -19.81 3.50 6.20
CA SER A 136 -18.93 3.39 7.35
C SER A 136 -17.45 3.50 6.93
N GLY A 137 -16.55 3.81 7.86
CA GLY A 137 -15.12 3.88 7.57
C GLY A 137 -14.55 2.58 6.99
N GLY A 138 -15.02 1.43 7.47
CA GLY A 138 -14.64 0.13 6.93
C GLY A 138 -15.14 -0.11 5.50
N GLU A 139 -16.39 0.23 5.21
CA GLU A 139 -16.96 0.15 3.85
C GLU A 139 -16.19 1.06 2.89
N LYS A 140 -15.88 2.30 3.29
CA LYS A 140 -15.08 3.23 2.49
C LYS A 140 -13.68 2.69 2.21
N ARG A 141 -13.03 2.08 3.21
CA ARG A 141 -11.70 1.47 3.05
C ARG A 141 -11.75 0.34 2.03
N MET A 142 -12.72 -0.54 2.14
CA MET A 142 -12.88 -1.65 1.21
C MET A 142 -13.26 -1.17 -0.19
N ALA A 143 -14.10 -0.14 -0.31
CA ALA A 143 -14.43 0.49 -1.59
C ALA A 143 -13.20 1.15 -2.24
N ALA A 144 -12.35 1.85 -1.47
CA ALA A 144 -11.10 2.45 -1.97
C ALA A 144 -10.14 1.38 -2.53
N ILE A 145 -10.06 0.21 -1.89
CA ILE A 145 -9.31 -0.95 -2.41
C ILE A 145 -9.96 -1.45 -3.71
N ALA A 146 -11.30 -1.55 -3.77
CA ALA A 146 -12.01 -1.98 -4.97
C ALA A 146 -11.75 -1.03 -6.14
N VAL A 147 -11.82 0.29 -5.93
CA VAL A 147 -11.50 1.32 -6.94
C VAL A 147 -10.08 1.13 -7.48
N THR A 148 -9.11 0.88 -6.58
CA THR A 148 -7.73 0.64 -7.00
C THR A 148 -7.59 -0.65 -7.80
N LEU A 149 -8.25 -1.73 -7.39
CA LEU A 149 -8.21 -3.03 -8.07
C LEU A 149 -8.92 -3.02 -9.43
N ALA A 150 -9.95 -2.19 -9.61
CA ALA A 150 -10.62 -2.02 -10.90
C ALA A 150 -9.68 -1.54 -12.02
N MET A 151 -8.54 -0.94 -11.66
CA MET A 151 -7.49 -0.58 -12.61
C MET A 151 -6.61 -1.77 -13.04
N LYS A 152 -6.80 -2.96 -12.48
CA LYS A 152 -5.95 -4.16 -12.69
C LYS A 152 -4.46 -3.87 -12.54
N PRO A 153 -4.03 -3.28 -11.42
CA PRO A 153 -2.63 -2.91 -11.22
C PRO A 153 -1.73 -4.15 -11.16
N GLU A 154 -0.49 -4.01 -11.66
CA GLU A 154 0.56 -5.02 -11.50
C GLU A 154 1.20 -4.97 -10.10
N LEU A 155 1.22 -3.77 -9.49
CA LEU A 155 1.75 -3.52 -8.14
C LEU A 155 0.80 -2.61 -7.37
N MET A 156 0.42 -3.01 -6.16
CA MET A 156 -0.35 -2.19 -5.22
C MET A 156 0.55 -1.66 -4.10
N LEU A 157 0.48 -0.36 -3.90
CA LEU A 157 1.05 0.33 -2.74
C LEU A 157 -0.08 0.70 -1.79
N MET A 158 0.05 0.39 -0.50
CA MET A 158 -0.98 0.68 0.50
C MET A 158 -0.35 1.40 1.69
N ASP A 159 -0.84 2.59 1.99
CA ASP A 159 -0.38 3.37 3.15
C ASP A 159 -1.39 3.23 4.28
N GLU A 160 -0.98 2.57 5.38
CA GLU A 160 -1.77 2.32 6.59
C GLU A 160 -3.20 1.78 6.32
N PRO A 161 -3.38 0.68 5.57
CA PRO A 161 -4.70 0.26 5.14
C PRO A 161 -5.63 -0.21 6.27
N SER A 162 -5.10 -0.60 7.44
CA SER A 162 -5.89 -0.99 8.63
C SER A 162 -6.19 0.17 9.58
N SER A 163 -5.62 1.35 9.34
CA SER A 163 -5.80 2.52 10.20
C SER A 163 -7.27 2.88 10.37
N SER A 164 -7.69 3.15 11.61
CA SER A 164 -9.05 3.55 11.99
C SER A 164 -10.15 2.50 11.71
N LEU A 165 -9.79 1.25 11.46
CA LEU A 165 -10.76 0.15 11.33
C LEU A 165 -11.06 -0.47 12.71
N ASP A 166 -12.32 -0.80 12.93
CA ASP A 166 -12.71 -1.67 14.04
C ASP A 166 -12.19 -3.12 13.83
N PRO A 167 -12.13 -3.96 14.84
CA PRO A 167 -11.57 -5.31 14.76
C PRO A 167 -12.23 -6.19 13.68
N LYS A 168 -13.55 -6.05 13.46
CA LYS A 168 -14.28 -6.81 12.44
C LYS A 168 -13.84 -6.41 11.03
N ASN A 169 -13.83 -5.12 10.73
CA ASN A 169 -13.43 -4.58 9.44
C ASN A 169 -11.94 -4.81 9.17
N ARG A 170 -11.08 -4.69 10.20
CA ARG A 170 -9.67 -5.07 10.12
C ARG A 170 -9.51 -6.54 9.72
N ARG A 171 -10.25 -7.48 10.31
CA ARG A 171 -10.19 -8.90 9.95
C ARG A 171 -10.67 -9.16 8.52
N ILE A 172 -11.72 -8.48 8.07
CA ILE A 172 -12.20 -8.54 6.68
C ILE A 172 -11.09 -8.07 5.73
N LEU A 173 -10.45 -6.94 6.02
CA LEU A 173 -9.34 -6.39 5.24
C LEU A 173 -8.20 -7.41 5.10
N ILE A 174 -7.71 -7.96 6.22
CA ILE A 174 -6.62 -8.94 6.23
C ILE A 174 -6.97 -10.14 5.35
N ASN A 175 -8.15 -10.73 5.54
CA ASN A 175 -8.60 -11.89 4.78
C ASN A 175 -8.72 -11.58 3.28
N THR A 176 -9.12 -10.37 2.93
CA THR A 176 -9.18 -9.90 1.54
C THR A 176 -7.79 -9.75 0.94
N LEU A 177 -6.89 -9.04 1.62
CA LEU A 177 -5.53 -8.79 1.12
C LEU A 177 -4.72 -10.10 0.94
N LYS A 178 -4.92 -11.09 1.82
CA LYS A 178 -4.29 -12.42 1.70
C LYS A 178 -4.70 -13.16 0.42
N LYS A 179 -5.92 -12.94 -0.06
CA LYS A 179 -6.45 -13.63 -1.26
C LYS A 179 -6.10 -12.93 -2.57
N LEU A 180 -5.68 -11.67 -2.52
CA LEU A 180 -5.38 -10.91 -3.73
C LEU A 180 -4.02 -11.34 -4.32
N PRO A 181 -4.00 -11.90 -5.55
CA PRO A 181 -2.78 -12.39 -6.19
C PRO A 181 -1.98 -11.26 -6.88
N VAL A 182 -1.95 -10.07 -6.30
CA VAL A 182 -1.23 -8.91 -6.83
C VAL A 182 0.01 -8.66 -6.00
N THR A 183 1.11 -8.26 -6.65
CA THR A 183 2.30 -7.75 -5.95
C THR A 183 1.90 -6.58 -5.07
N LYS A 184 2.26 -6.57 -3.81
CA LYS A 184 1.85 -5.50 -2.90
C LYS A 184 2.94 -5.07 -1.92
N ILE A 185 2.98 -3.78 -1.65
CA ILE A 185 3.76 -3.19 -0.56
C ILE A 185 2.77 -2.54 0.40
N ILE A 186 2.82 -2.95 1.65
CA ILE A 186 1.94 -2.45 2.71
C ILE A 186 2.79 -1.71 3.74
N ALA A 187 2.71 -0.38 3.77
CA ALA A 187 3.26 0.40 4.88
C ALA A 187 2.27 0.36 6.04
N SER A 188 2.72 -0.11 7.20
CA SER A 188 1.87 -0.13 8.38
C SER A 188 2.67 -0.22 9.68
N HIS A 189 2.05 0.28 10.75
CA HIS A 189 2.47 0.04 12.13
C HIS A 189 1.70 -1.14 12.77
N ASP A 190 0.73 -1.72 12.08
CA ASP A 190 0.01 -2.93 12.48
C ASP A 190 0.85 -4.18 12.14
N LEU A 191 1.81 -4.49 13.01
CA LEU A 191 2.78 -5.57 12.78
C LEU A 191 2.14 -6.96 12.78
N ASP A 192 1.01 -7.15 13.47
CA ASP A 192 0.23 -8.39 13.41
C ASP A 192 -0.38 -8.60 12.02
N MET A 193 -0.90 -7.54 11.40
CA MET A 193 -1.40 -7.59 10.04
C MET A 193 -0.25 -7.88 9.05
N ILE A 194 0.89 -7.22 9.20
CA ILE A 194 2.06 -7.45 8.35
C ILE A 194 2.53 -8.90 8.45
N LEU A 195 2.63 -9.45 9.68
CA LEU A 195 3.02 -10.84 9.90
C LEU A 195 2.04 -11.85 9.26
N GLU A 196 0.74 -11.51 9.21
CA GLU A 196 -0.27 -12.38 8.61
C GLU A 196 -0.29 -12.33 7.07
N ILE A 197 0.09 -11.21 6.45
CA ILE A 197 -0.07 -10.97 5.01
C ILE A 197 1.25 -11.08 4.26
N CYS A 198 2.35 -10.57 4.83
CA CYS A 198 3.59 -10.34 4.11
C CYS A 198 4.59 -11.47 4.35
N ASP A 199 5.28 -11.89 3.28
CA ASP A 199 6.35 -12.88 3.35
C ASP A 199 7.70 -12.23 3.69
N ARG A 200 7.85 -10.95 3.34
CA ARG A 200 9.07 -10.16 3.52
C ARG A 200 8.76 -8.82 4.16
N VAL A 201 9.70 -8.32 4.94
CA VAL A 201 9.62 -7.02 5.61
C VAL A 201 10.85 -6.20 5.28
N ILE A 202 10.64 -4.94 4.97
CA ILE A 202 11.66 -3.89 4.90
C ILE A 202 11.43 -2.95 6.08
N LEU A 203 12.40 -2.90 6.99
CA LEU A 203 12.40 -2.00 8.13
C LEU A 203 13.14 -0.72 7.75
N VAL A 204 12.43 0.40 7.79
CA VAL A 204 12.99 1.73 7.52
C VAL A 204 13.15 2.49 8.83
N ASP A 205 14.31 3.07 9.04
CA ASP A 205 14.59 3.94 10.17
C ASP A 205 15.44 5.14 9.74
N CYS A 206 15.06 6.34 10.17
CA CYS A 206 15.77 7.58 9.85
C CYS A 206 16.15 7.72 8.36
N GLY A 207 15.23 7.35 7.47
CA GLY A 207 15.43 7.43 6.02
C GLY A 207 16.34 6.35 5.42
N LYS A 208 16.73 5.32 6.18
CA LYS A 208 17.60 4.21 5.74
C LYS A 208 16.87 2.87 5.87
N ILE A 209 17.31 1.86 5.12
CA ILE A 209 16.90 0.48 5.36
C ILE A 209 17.74 -0.08 6.49
N ALA A 210 17.11 -0.37 7.62
CA ALA A 210 17.76 -0.97 8.79
C ALA A 210 17.77 -2.50 8.69
N ALA A 211 16.74 -3.11 8.10
CA ALA A 211 16.68 -4.54 7.83
C ALA A 211 15.79 -4.83 6.62
N ASP A 212 16.09 -5.93 5.93
CA ASP A 212 15.34 -6.43 4.77
C ASP A 212 15.43 -7.96 4.76
N GLY A 213 14.31 -8.66 4.90
CA GLY A 213 14.32 -10.12 4.97
C GLY A 213 12.94 -10.73 5.26
N PRO A 214 12.89 -12.05 5.56
CA PRO A 214 11.66 -12.77 5.86
C PRO A 214 10.88 -12.13 7.01
N ALA A 215 9.57 -11.92 6.82
CA ALA A 215 8.72 -11.27 7.83
C ALA A 215 8.76 -12.00 9.18
N GLY A 216 8.73 -13.35 9.16
CA GLY A 216 8.78 -14.16 10.37
C GLY A 216 10.11 -14.06 11.16
N GLU A 217 11.21 -13.70 10.52
CA GLU A 217 12.50 -13.49 11.19
C GLU A 217 12.60 -12.08 11.78
N ILE A 218 12.32 -11.05 10.96
CA ILE A 218 12.42 -9.65 11.39
C ILE A 218 11.42 -9.36 12.51
N LEU A 219 10.17 -9.77 12.36
CA LEU A 219 9.11 -9.47 13.33
C LEU A 219 9.18 -10.30 14.63
N ARG A 220 10.02 -11.32 14.70
CA ARG A 220 10.34 -12.06 15.94
C ARG A 220 11.59 -11.56 16.65
N ASN A 221 12.37 -10.72 16.00
CA ASN A 221 13.60 -10.18 16.58
C ASN A 221 13.28 -8.96 17.43
N LYS A 222 13.02 -9.21 18.72
CA LYS A 222 12.67 -8.17 19.70
C LYS A 222 13.74 -7.07 19.80
N GLU A 223 15.01 -7.46 19.86
CA GLU A 223 16.12 -6.52 20.01
C GLU A 223 16.22 -5.58 18.81
N LEU A 224 16.05 -6.11 17.59
CA LEU A 224 16.02 -5.32 16.38
C LEU A 224 14.84 -4.33 16.37
N LEU A 225 13.65 -4.78 16.72
CA LEU A 225 12.46 -3.91 16.72
C LEU A 225 12.59 -2.80 17.75
N GLU A 226 12.99 -3.11 18.99
CA GLU A 226 13.17 -2.12 20.06
C GLU A 226 14.27 -1.10 19.73
N ALA A 227 15.38 -1.54 19.09
CA ALA A 227 16.44 -0.63 18.64
C ALA A 227 15.94 0.41 17.60
N HIS A 228 14.86 0.12 16.90
CA HIS A 228 14.24 1.00 15.90
C HIS A 228 12.86 1.54 16.32
N SER A 229 12.62 1.63 17.64
CA SER A 229 11.40 2.19 18.24
C SER A 229 10.11 1.48 17.81
N LEU A 230 10.18 0.17 17.61
CA LEU A 230 9.05 -0.71 17.36
C LEU A 230 8.92 -1.74 18.49
N GLU A 231 7.70 -2.28 18.65
CA GLU A 231 7.41 -3.35 19.59
C GLU A 231 7.18 -4.66 18.84
N LEU A 232 7.25 -5.79 19.54
CA LEU A 232 6.83 -7.08 18.97
C LEU A 232 5.35 -7.04 18.56
N PRO A 233 4.96 -7.74 17.46
CA PRO A 233 3.55 -8.04 17.21
C PRO A 233 2.86 -8.59 18.46
N PHE A 234 1.65 -8.15 18.73
CA PHE A 234 0.92 -8.59 19.94
C PHE A 234 0.75 -10.11 20.02
N CYS A 235 0.57 -10.78 18.88
CA CYS A 235 0.48 -12.24 18.82
C CYS A 235 1.79 -12.96 19.19
N LEU A 236 2.92 -12.25 19.20
CA LEU A 236 4.24 -12.76 19.58
C LEU A 236 4.70 -12.27 20.95
N ALA A 237 4.11 -11.19 21.46
CA ALA A 237 4.30 -10.75 22.82
C ALA A 237 3.69 -11.81 23.75
N GLY A 238 4.50 -12.40 24.64
CA GLY A 238 4.00 -13.36 25.64
C GLY A 238 2.91 -12.73 26.52
N PRO A 239 2.22 -13.51 27.37
CA PRO A 239 1.22 -12.96 28.28
C PRO A 239 1.85 -11.83 29.09
N VAL A 240 1.22 -10.65 29.05
CA VAL A 240 1.62 -9.53 29.92
C VAL A 240 1.44 -10.04 31.34
N GLY A 241 2.55 -10.20 32.06
CA GLY A 241 2.50 -10.64 33.45
C GLY A 241 1.63 -9.68 34.24
N VAL A 242 0.52 -10.18 34.81
CA VAL A 242 -0.32 -9.51 35.77
C VAL A 242 0.33 -9.64 37.13
#